data_ecd76376839f14877083087f988af990
#
_entry.id   ecd76376839f14877083087f988af990
#
_cell.length_a   1.000
_cell.length_b   1.000
_cell.length_c   1.000
_cell.angle_alpha   90.00
_cell.angle_beta   90.00
_cell.angle_gamma   90.00
#
_symmetry.space_group_name_H-M   'P 1'
#
loop_
_entity.id
_entity.type
_entity.pdbx_description
1 polymer ?
#
loop_
_entity_poly.entity_id
_entity_poly.type
_entity_poly.pdbx_seq_one_letter_code
_entity_poly.pdbx_strand_id
1 'polypeptide(L)'
;MKIEKAFLVVALTALFAVAAPADEANGLLLVANKGDCTLSIIDPKTGATVATIAEDGITGHEVVASPDGKLAFVPIFGNSGVGKPGTDGSLIRVIDLKKLAVIGTVDFGKGVRPHCAVIGPKNGLLYVTTELSNSISIIDPETFKLIGSIPTGQAESHMLAISSDGKKGYTANVGPGTVSVLDLAAKQTLKIIPISKTTQRIAISPDDKWVFTADQTKSQIAVIDTTKDEVVKWIELPGTGYGTAVTPDGHWLIVALNTINQVGLVDLQTMKLAHVLDVPKSPQEVLIRPGGAFAYVSCDASKQVAVIDLKNLKVEKLIAAGKGADGLAWAATK
;
A
#
# COMPACT_ATOMS: atom_id res chain seq x y z
N MET A 1 -47.36 61.37 -14.55
CA MET A 1 -46.77 60.33 -15.39
C MET A 1 -45.73 59.59 -14.59
N LYS A 2 -46.13 58.43 -13.96
CA LYS A 2 -45.28 57.61 -13.10
C LYS A 2 -44.61 56.54 -13.98
N ILE A 3 -43.29 56.52 -13.99
CA ILE A 3 -42.50 55.51 -14.71
C ILE A 3 -42.25 54.39 -13.73
N GLU A 4 -42.88 53.23 -13.93
CA GLU A 4 -42.56 51.99 -13.23
C GLU A 4 -41.26 51.36 -13.80
N LYS A 5 -40.28 51.18 -12.92
CA LYS A 5 -39.08 50.45 -13.23
C LYS A 5 -39.30 48.96 -12.98
N ALA A 6 -39.37 48.17 -14.03
CA ALA A 6 -39.39 46.72 -13.96
C ALA A 6 -37.95 46.21 -13.65
N PHE A 7 -37.78 45.50 -12.54
CA PHE A 7 -36.54 44.77 -12.21
C PHE A 7 -36.62 43.38 -12.86
N LEU A 8 -35.74 43.13 -13.79
CA LEU A 8 -35.53 41.83 -14.40
C LEU A 8 -34.64 40.99 -13.48
N VAL A 9 -35.20 40.01 -12.79
CA VAL A 9 -34.43 39.01 -11.99
C VAL A 9 -33.97 37.94 -12.95
N VAL A 10 -32.68 37.92 -13.28
CA VAL A 10 -32.03 36.85 -14.02
C VAL A 10 -31.68 35.74 -13.00
N ALA A 11 -32.42 34.67 -12.99
CA ALA A 11 -32.10 33.47 -12.24
C ALA A 11 -30.93 32.73 -12.92
N LEU A 12 -29.75 32.79 -12.32
CA LEU A 12 -28.57 32.02 -12.73
C LEU A 12 -28.74 30.58 -12.25
N THR A 13 -29.21 29.69 -13.11
CA THR A 13 -29.21 28.25 -12.85
C THR A 13 -27.79 27.73 -13.02
N ALA A 14 -27.11 27.50 -11.89
CA ALA A 14 -25.83 26.76 -11.90
C ALA A 14 -26.10 25.32 -12.32
N LEU A 15 -25.75 24.96 -13.55
CA LEU A 15 -25.61 23.57 -13.96
C LEU A 15 -24.43 22.97 -13.21
N PHE A 16 -24.70 22.18 -12.17
CA PHE A 16 -23.71 21.26 -11.63
C PHE A 16 -23.48 20.17 -12.72
N ALA A 17 -22.37 20.26 -13.42
CA ALA A 17 -21.89 19.15 -14.23
C ALA A 17 -21.63 17.99 -13.26
N VAL A 18 -22.51 16.99 -13.27
CA VAL A 18 -22.24 15.68 -12.67
C VAL A 18 -21.05 15.13 -13.45
N ALA A 19 -19.88 15.11 -12.83
CA ALA A 19 -18.72 14.44 -13.41
C ALA A 19 -19.16 13.01 -13.72
N ALA A 20 -18.99 12.60 -14.98
CA ALA A 20 -19.17 11.21 -15.37
C ALA A 20 -18.33 10.34 -14.42
N PRO A 21 -18.83 9.15 -14.03
CA PRO A 21 -18.04 8.25 -13.19
C PRO A 21 -16.68 8.06 -13.87
N ALA A 22 -15.61 8.29 -13.12
CA ALA A 22 -14.24 8.10 -13.60
C ALA A 22 -14.16 6.73 -14.27
N ASP A 23 -13.77 6.72 -15.53
CA ASP A 23 -13.70 5.53 -16.38
C ASP A 23 -13.05 4.41 -15.58
N GLU A 24 -13.68 3.22 -15.53
CA GLU A 24 -13.18 2.11 -14.71
C GLU A 24 -11.73 1.87 -15.09
N ALA A 25 -10.80 2.23 -14.21
CA ALA A 25 -9.37 2.17 -14.50
C ALA A 25 -9.02 0.77 -15.01
N ASN A 26 -8.70 0.66 -16.31
CA ASN A 26 -8.26 -0.61 -16.89
C ASN A 26 -6.91 -0.98 -16.28
N GLY A 27 -6.73 -2.25 -15.95
CA GLY A 27 -5.50 -2.70 -15.33
C GLY A 27 -5.54 -4.17 -14.95
N LEU A 28 -4.42 -4.62 -14.44
CA LEU A 28 -4.21 -5.98 -13.92
C LEU A 28 -3.98 -5.90 -12.41
N LEU A 29 -4.54 -6.84 -11.68
CA LEU A 29 -4.23 -7.06 -10.28
C LEU A 29 -3.02 -7.99 -10.19
N LEU A 30 -1.99 -7.54 -9.49
CA LEU A 30 -0.79 -8.31 -9.18
C LEU A 30 -0.88 -8.82 -7.74
N VAL A 31 -0.56 -10.10 -7.53
CA VAL A 31 -0.60 -10.74 -6.21
C VAL A 31 0.69 -11.49 -5.96
N ALA A 32 1.48 -11.08 -4.97
CA ALA A 32 2.64 -11.83 -4.51
C ALA A 32 2.16 -13.02 -3.66
N ASN A 33 2.52 -14.25 -4.07
CA ASN A 33 2.13 -15.47 -3.39
C ASN A 33 3.34 -16.03 -2.65
N LYS A 34 3.59 -15.55 -1.44
CA LYS A 34 4.79 -15.89 -0.67
C LYS A 34 4.95 -17.38 -0.38
N GLY A 35 3.86 -18.13 -0.30
CA GLY A 35 3.91 -19.57 -0.05
C GLY A 35 4.19 -20.43 -1.29
N ASP A 36 4.01 -19.89 -2.48
CA ASP A 36 4.30 -20.53 -3.76
C ASP A 36 5.54 -19.92 -4.45
N CYS A 37 6.12 -18.84 -3.93
CA CYS A 37 7.23 -18.09 -4.52
C CYS A 37 6.91 -17.66 -5.96
N THR A 38 5.72 -17.06 -6.15
CA THR A 38 5.23 -16.65 -7.47
C THR A 38 4.50 -15.30 -7.41
N LEU A 39 4.48 -14.60 -8.55
CA LEU A 39 3.59 -13.49 -8.80
C LEU A 39 2.42 -13.94 -9.68
N SER A 40 1.18 -13.79 -9.21
CA SER A 40 -0.02 -13.95 -10.04
C SER A 40 -0.38 -12.62 -10.70
N ILE A 41 -0.66 -12.67 -12.00
CA ILE A 41 -1.19 -11.56 -12.81
C ILE A 41 -2.64 -11.90 -13.13
N ILE A 42 -3.58 -11.08 -12.67
CA ILE A 42 -5.00 -11.41 -12.68
C ILE A 42 -5.78 -10.32 -13.42
N ASP A 43 -6.71 -10.72 -14.28
CA ASP A 43 -7.73 -9.82 -14.82
C ASP A 43 -8.79 -9.56 -13.72
N PRO A 44 -8.89 -8.36 -13.16
CA PRO A 44 -9.79 -8.09 -12.04
C PRO A 44 -11.28 -8.10 -12.44
N LYS A 45 -11.60 -7.98 -13.73
CA LYS A 45 -13.00 -8.01 -14.22
C LYS A 45 -13.54 -9.44 -14.18
N THR A 46 -12.80 -10.36 -14.71
CA THR A 46 -13.18 -11.78 -14.78
C THR A 46 -12.76 -12.56 -13.55
N GLY A 47 -11.74 -12.12 -12.82
CA GLY A 47 -11.08 -12.88 -11.76
C GLY A 47 -10.15 -13.98 -12.27
N ALA A 48 -9.92 -14.04 -13.58
CA ALA A 48 -9.07 -15.05 -14.19
C ALA A 48 -7.58 -14.73 -14.02
N THR A 49 -6.77 -15.71 -13.65
CA THR A 49 -5.32 -15.61 -13.69
C THR A 49 -4.83 -15.61 -15.13
N VAL A 50 -4.23 -14.50 -15.56
CA VAL A 50 -3.63 -14.32 -16.89
C VAL A 50 -2.29 -15.05 -16.97
N ALA A 51 -1.49 -14.95 -15.92
CA ALA A 51 -0.21 -15.64 -15.80
C ALA A 51 0.20 -15.81 -14.34
N THR A 52 1.09 -16.78 -14.11
CA THR A 52 1.80 -16.97 -12.83
C THR A 52 3.29 -17.04 -13.14
N ILE A 53 4.06 -16.11 -12.55
CA ILE A 53 5.49 -15.96 -12.82
C ILE A 53 6.26 -16.48 -11.60
N ALA A 54 7.20 -17.40 -11.82
CA ALA A 54 8.10 -17.86 -10.76
C ALA A 54 9.09 -16.76 -10.36
N GLU A 55 9.33 -16.62 -9.06
CA GLU A 55 10.30 -15.65 -8.49
C GLU A 55 11.73 -16.21 -8.44
N ASP A 56 11.91 -17.50 -8.71
CA ASP A 56 13.18 -18.23 -8.69
C ASP A 56 13.94 -18.13 -7.36
N GLY A 57 13.59 -18.96 -6.40
CA GLY A 57 14.31 -19.11 -5.15
C GLY A 57 13.45 -18.89 -3.91
N ILE A 58 13.95 -18.07 -2.98
CA ILE A 58 13.20 -17.66 -1.78
C ILE A 58 12.22 -16.55 -2.13
N THR A 59 11.19 -16.40 -1.32
CA THR A 59 9.99 -15.66 -1.71
C THR A 59 10.05 -14.15 -1.56
N GLY A 60 9.33 -13.45 -2.43
CA GLY A 60 8.86 -12.09 -2.26
C GLY A 60 7.59 -12.03 -1.40
N HIS A 61 7.40 -10.90 -0.72
CA HIS A 61 6.20 -10.64 0.08
C HIS A 61 5.36 -9.51 -0.51
N GLU A 62 5.99 -8.58 -1.19
CA GLU A 62 5.37 -7.38 -1.72
C GLU A 62 5.59 -7.25 -3.22
N VAL A 63 4.83 -6.38 -3.86
CA VAL A 63 4.97 -6.06 -5.28
C VAL A 63 4.58 -4.61 -5.52
N VAL A 64 5.24 -3.94 -6.47
CA VAL A 64 4.80 -2.64 -6.98
C VAL A 64 4.87 -2.66 -8.52
N ALA A 65 3.91 -2.00 -9.18
CA ALA A 65 3.93 -1.81 -10.62
C ALA A 65 4.55 -0.46 -10.99
N SER A 66 5.20 -0.39 -12.15
CA SER A 66 5.61 0.90 -12.73
C SER A 66 4.37 1.75 -13.07
N PRO A 67 4.47 3.10 -13.05
CA PRO A 67 3.32 3.98 -13.33
C PRO A 67 2.70 3.79 -14.71
N ASP A 68 3.47 3.32 -15.68
CA ASP A 68 3.02 3.02 -17.04
C ASP A 68 2.44 1.60 -17.20
N GLY A 69 2.42 0.82 -16.11
CA GLY A 69 1.87 -0.54 -16.06
C GLY A 69 2.67 -1.59 -16.83
N LYS A 70 3.92 -1.30 -17.22
CA LYS A 70 4.72 -2.24 -18.03
C LYS A 70 5.56 -3.20 -17.20
N LEU A 71 6.01 -2.76 -16.03
CA LEU A 71 6.91 -3.51 -15.17
C LEU A 71 6.27 -3.78 -13.81
N ALA A 72 6.62 -4.91 -13.20
CA ALA A 72 6.43 -5.16 -11.79
C ALA A 72 7.79 -5.40 -11.12
N PHE A 73 7.94 -4.88 -9.90
CA PHE A 73 9.12 -5.06 -9.06
C PHE A 73 8.70 -5.89 -7.84
N VAL A 74 9.34 -7.04 -7.67
CA VAL A 74 9.06 -7.97 -6.57
C VAL A 74 10.30 -8.10 -5.70
N PRO A 75 10.34 -7.44 -4.51
CA PRO A 75 11.41 -7.60 -3.56
C PRO A 75 11.42 -9.02 -2.99
N ILE A 76 12.55 -9.71 -3.11
CA ILE A 76 12.74 -11.06 -2.57
C ILE A 76 13.24 -10.96 -1.13
N PHE A 77 12.31 -11.04 -0.18
CA PHE A 77 12.59 -10.83 1.24
C PHE A 77 13.39 -11.97 1.87
N GLY A 78 12.96 -13.18 1.61
CA GLY A 78 13.55 -14.36 2.21
C GLY A 78 12.50 -15.29 2.81
N ASN A 79 12.94 -16.30 3.55
CA ASN A 79 12.06 -17.35 4.07
C ASN A 79 11.80 -17.27 5.57
N SER A 80 12.10 -16.14 6.20
CA SER A 80 11.86 -15.89 7.62
C SER A 80 10.86 -14.77 7.85
N GLY A 81 10.36 -14.65 9.07
CA GLY A 81 9.61 -13.46 9.51
C GLY A 81 10.54 -12.30 9.86
N VAL A 82 9.98 -11.11 10.02
CA VAL A 82 10.71 -9.91 10.45
C VAL A 82 11.46 -10.16 11.75
N GLY A 83 12.72 -9.78 11.83
CA GLY A 83 13.58 -9.99 13.00
C GLY A 83 13.88 -11.45 13.36
N LYS A 84 13.48 -12.43 12.50
CA LYS A 84 13.70 -13.85 12.75
C LYS A 84 14.84 -14.41 11.92
N PRO A 85 15.57 -15.43 12.39
CA PRO A 85 16.59 -16.12 11.59
C PRO A 85 15.98 -16.78 10.35
N GLY A 86 16.77 -16.86 9.27
CA GLY A 86 16.37 -17.53 8.03
C GLY A 86 17.33 -17.22 6.91
N THR A 87 16.94 -17.54 5.67
CA THR A 87 17.68 -17.14 4.47
C THR A 87 17.27 -15.75 4.06
N ASP A 88 18.23 -14.83 4.02
CA ASP A 88 18.01 -13.43 3.74
C ASP A 88 18.02 -13.15 2.23
N GLY A 89 16.96 -12.56 1.72
CA GLY A 89 16.88 -12.15 0.32
C GLY A 89 17.79 -10.97 0.01
N SER A 90 18.27 -10.94 -1.23
CA SER A 90 19.22 -9.92 -1.72
C SER A 90 18.82 -9.32 -3.06
N LEU A 91 17.64 -9.64 -3.57
CA LEU A 91 17.25 -9.32 -4.94
C LEU A 91 15.90 -8.62 -5.01
N ILE A 92 15.69 -7.86 -6.10
CA ILE A 92 14.35 -7.48 -6.57
C ILE A 92 14.21 -8.06 -7.97
N ARG A 93 13.17 -8.85 -8.22
CA ARG A 93 12.85 -9.32 -9.56
C ARG A 93 12.13 -8.23 -10.33
N VAL A 94 12.56 -8.02 -11.57
CA VAL A 94 11.90 -7.11 -12.51
C VAL A 94 11.17 -7.94 -13.56
N ILE A 95 9.86 -7.79 -13.61
CA ILE A 95 8.96 -8.58 -14.46
C ILE A 95 8.36 -7.66 -15.52
N ASP A 96 8.50 -8.06 -16.79
CA ASP A 96 7.81 -7.42 -17.91
C ASP A 96 6.38 -7.98 -17.99
N LEU A 97 5.39 -7.14 -17.73
CA LEU A 97 3.98 -7.54 -17.67
C LEU A 97 3.36 -7.82 -19.03
N LYS A 98 3.99 -7.40 -20.14
CA LYS A 98 3.58 -7.75 -21.50
C LYS A 98 4.20 -9.08 -21.94
N LYS A 99 5.46 -9.29 -21.61
CA LYS A 99 6.16 -10.56 -21.94
C LYS A 99 5.82 -11.68 -20.98
N LEU A 100 5.24 -11.34 -19.81
CA LEU A 100 4.92 -12.27 -18.73
C LEU A 100 6.16 -13.05 -18.27
N ALA A 101 7.28 -12.35 -18.09
CA ALA A 101 8.56 -12.95 -17.77
C ALA A 101 9.44 -12.02 -16.92
N VAL A 102 10.34 -12.63 -16.12
CA VAL A 102 11.43 -11.91 -15.46
C VAL A 102 12.41 -11.43 -16.54
N ILE A 103 12.70 -10.14 -16.58
CA ILE A 103 13.61 -9.52 -17.56
C ILE A 103 14.87 -8.95 -16.94
N GLY A 104 14.92 -8.84 -15.62
CA GLY A 104 16.03 -8.24 -14.90
C GLY A 104 15.98 -8.48 -13.42
N THR A 105 17.02 -8.03 -12.75
CA THR A 105 17.19 -8.15 -11.31
C THR A 105 17.96 -6.97 -10.79
N VAL A 106 17.51 -6.39 -9.66
CA VAL A 106 18.35 -5.53 -8.83
C VAL A 106 19.04 -6.42 -7.81
N ASP A 107 20.35 -6.43 -7.77
CA ASP A 107 21.14 -7.23 -6.84
C ASP A 107 21.84 -6.32 -5.82
N PHE A 108 21.59 -6.56 -4.54
CA PHE A 108 22.23 -5.84 -3.44
C PHE A 108 23.60 -6.43 -3.06
N GLY A 109 24.01 -7.55 -3.69
CA GLY A 109 25.29 -8.23 -3.44
C GLY A 109 25.39 -8.97 -2.10
N LYS A 110 24.37 -8.77 -1.22
CA LYS A 110 24.27 -9.43 0.09
C LYS A 110 22.85 -9.49 0.55
N GLY A 111 22.52 -10.36 1.51
CA GLY A 111 21.21 -10.42 2.14
C GLY A 111 20.89 -9.11 2.87
N VAL A 112 19.84 -8.42 2.42
CA VAL A 112 19.36 -7.16 3.00
C VAL A 112 17.89 -7.21 3.37
N ARG A 113 17.18 -8.28 2.98
CA ARG A 113 15.73 -8.46 3.09
C ARG A 113 14.98 -7.26 2.53
N PRO A 114 15.02 -7.04 1.20
CA PRO A 114 14.20 -5.99 0.58
C PRO A 114 12.74 -6.35 0.74
N HIS A 115 11.88 -5.40 1.18
CA HIS A 115 10.48 -5.69 1.45
C HIS A 115 9.52 -4.76 0.72
N CYS A 116 9.12 -3.66 1.34
CA CYS A 116 8.16 -2.73 0.76
C CYS A 116 8.82 -1.90 -0.35
N ALA A 117 8.23 -1.94 -1.52
CA ALA A 117 8.66 -1.18 -2.69
C ALA A 117 7.62 -0.11 -3.04
N VAL A 118 8.06 1.14 -3.17
CA VAL A 118 7.20 2.29 -3.50
C VAL A 118 7.84 3.12 -4.61
N ILE A 119 7.07 3.45 -5.64
CA ILE A 119 7.51 4.41 -6.67
C ILE A 119 7.32 5.83 -6.14
N GLY A 120 8.38 6.62 -6.15
CA GLY A 120 8.36 8.02 -5.75
C GLY A 120 7.43 8.84 -6.66
N PRO A 121 6.39 9.50 -6.10
CA PRO A 121 5.33 10.11 -6.90
C PRO A 121 5.77 11.28 -7.78
N LYS A 122 6.93 11.86 -7.51
CA LYS A 122 7.45 13.03 -8.27
C LYS A 122 8.67 12.72 -9.13
N ASN A 123 9.49 11.75 -8.73
CA ASN A 123 10.75 11.48 -9.41
C ASN A 123 10.79 10.11 -10.11
N GLY A 124 9.76 9.27 -9.91
CA GLY A 124 9.67 7.95 -10.51
C GLY A 124 10.68 6.92 -10.00
N LEU A 125 11.53 7.27 -9.03
CA LEU A 125 12.50 6.35 -8.47
C LEU A 125 11.82 5.27 -7.62
N LEU A 126 12.43 4.10 -7.57
CA LEU A 126 11.96 3.00 -6.73
C LEU A 126 12.64 3.07 -5.36
N TYR A 127 11.83 3.24 -4.31
CA TYR A 127 12.26 3.24 -2.92
C TYR A 127 11.89 1.89 -2.30
N VAL A 128 12.86 1.23 -1.67
CA VAL A 128 12.66 -0.11 -1.09
C VAL A 128 13.20 -0.18 0.31
N THR A 129 12.39 -0.63 1.27
CA THR A 129 12.87 -0.91 2.61
C THR A 129 13.86 -2.08 2.57
N THR A 130 14.99 -1.92 3.23
CA THR A 130 16.02 -2.96 3.37
C THR A 130 16.26 -3.22 4.85
N GLU A 131 15.54 -4.23 5.37
CA GLU A 131 15.41 -4.52 6.81
C GLU A 131 16.77 -4.60 7.52
N LEU A 132 17.69 -5.44 6.99
CA LEU A 132 18.99 -5.67 7.61
C LEU A 132 20.00 -4.53 7.40
N SER A 133 19.67 -3.59 6.52
CA SER A 133 20.50 -2.38 6.31
C SER A 133 20.01 -1.18 7.09
N ASN A 134 18.88 -1.30 7.79
CA ASN A 134 18.22 -0.20 8.52
C ASN A 134 18.05 1.06 7.65
N SER A 135 17.63 0.87 6.40
CA SER A 135 17.60 1.93 5.39
C SER A 135 16.51 1.72 4.35
N ILE A 136 16.21 2.79 3.62
CA ILE A 136 15.50 2.75 2.36
C ILE A 136 16.54 2.79 1.25
N SER A 137 16.56 1.79 0.39
CA SER A 137 17.38 1.80 -0.82
C SER A 137 16.67 2.54 -1.93
N ILE A 138 17.42 3.33 -2.72
CA ILE A 138 16.92 4.10 -3.86
C ILE A 138 17.46 3.46 -5.13
N ILE A 139 16.55 3.10 -6.03
CA ILE A 139 16.84 2.37 -7.26
C ILE A 139 16.30 3.17 -8.45
N ASP A 140 17.10 3.24 -9.50
CA ASP A 140 16.64 3.72 -10.80
C ASP A 140 15.88 2.57 -11.50
N PRO A 141 14.56 2.71 -11.74
CA PRO A 141 13.73 1.66 -12.31
C PRO A 141 13.97 1.41 -13.81
N GLU A 142 14.69 2.30 -14.51
CA GLU A 142 15.02 2.13 -15.93
C GLU A 142 16.31 1.32 -16.10
N THR A 143 17.30 1.57 -15.25
CA THR A 143 18.61 0.91 -15.31
C THR A 143 18.76 -0.26 -14.34
N PHE A 144 17.82 -0.43 -13.42
CA PHE A 144 17.81 -1.44 -12.33
C PHE A 144 19.01 -1.30 -11.38
N LYS A 145 19.55 -0.10 -11.24
CA LYS A 145 20.73 0.16 -10.42
C LYS A 145 20.39 0.82 -9.09
N LEU A 146 21.06 0.37 -8.04
CA LEU A 146 21.09 1.06 -6.76
C LEU A 146 21.84 2.40 -6.92
N ILE A 147 21.17 3.52 -6.62
CA ILE A 147 21.71 4.89 -6.77
C ILE A 147 21.83 5.64 -5.45
N GLY A 148 21.44 5.03 -4.34
CA GLY A 148 21.57 5.62 -3.02
C GLY A 148 20.81 4.88 -1.95
N SER A 149 20.89 5.41 -0.73
CA SER A 149 20.10 4.93 0.40
C SER A 149 19.80 6.06 1.39
N ILE A 150 18.79 5.87 2.22
CA ILE A 150 18.37 6.76 3.29
C ILE A 150 18.36 5.96 4.59
N PRO A 151 19.19 6.30 5.60
CA PRO A 151 19.12 5.63 6.88
C PRO A 151 17.76 5.91 7.54
N THR A 152 17.16 4.91 8.17
CA THR A 152 15.89 5.06 8.89
C THR A 152 16.09 5.34 10.38
N GLY A 153 17.31 5.19 10.88
CA GLY A 153 17.63 5.35 12.30
C GLY A 153 17.06 4.26 13.20
N GLN A 154 16.39 3.25 12.63
CA GLN A 154 15.75 2.16 13.35
C GLN A 154 15.95 0.82 12.64
N ALA A 155 16.01 -0.25 13.44
CA ALA A 155 16.03 -1.62 12.91
C ALA A 155 14.65 -2.02 12.34
N GLU A 156 14.67 -3.05 11.49
CA GLU A 156 13.47 -3.69 10.97
C GLU A 156 12.47 -2.72 10.33
N SER A 157 12.98 -1.74 9.56
CA SER A 157 12.14 -0.85 8.75
C SER A 157 11.48 -1.69 7.65
N HIS A 158 10.15 -1.82 7.71
CA HIS A 158 9.41 -2.84 6.98
C HIS A 158 8.51 -2.26 5.89
N MET A 159 7.62 -1.36 6.25
CA MET A 159 6.71 -0.69 5.30
C MET A 159 7.07 0.78 5.15
N LEU A 160 6.77 1.34 3.97
CA LEU A 160 7.07 2.72 3.60
C LEU A 160 5.83 3.39 3.00
N ALA A 161 5.51 4.60 3.47
CA ALA A 161 4.59 5.52 2.81
C ALA A 161 5.34 6.80 2.42
N ILE A 162 5.02 7.37 1.26
CA ILE A 162 5.65 8.60 0.74
C ILE A 162 4.57 9.66 0.55
N SER A 163 4.84 10.90 0.98
CA SER A 163 3.95 12.04 0.76
C SER A 163 3.75 12.32 -0.74
N SER A 164 2.58 12.85 -1.10
CA SER A 164 2.20 13.12 -2.51
C SER A 164 3.15 14.10 -3.20
N ASP A 165 3.78 14.99 -2.43
CA ASP A 165 4.79 15.93 -2.91
C ASP A 165 6.19 15.31 -3.05
N GLY A 166 6.37 14.05 -2.62
CA GLY A 166 7.62 13.30 -2.70
C GLY A 166 8.72 13.76 -1.76
N LYS A 167 8.41 14.59 -0.75
CA LYS A 167 9.45 15.13 0.14
C LYS A 167 9.66 14.32 1.40
N LYS A 168 8.57 13.83 2.01
CA LYS A 168 8.64 13.04 3.24
C LYS A 168 8.37 11.56 2.96
N GLY A 169 9.09 10.70 3.67
CA GLY A 169 8.80 9.27 3.79
C GLY A 169 8.53 8.90 5.24
N TYR A 170 7.72 7.87 5.44
CA TYR A 170 7.39 7.34 6.76
C TYR A 170 7.59 5.83 6.75
N THR A 171 8.43 5.28 7.65
CA THR A 171 8.61 3.83 7.75
C THR A 171 8.04 3.29 9.05
N ALA A 172 7.29 2.20 8.96
CA ALA A 172 6.96 1.40 10.14
C ALA A 172 8.13 0.46 10.46
N ASN A 173 8.64 0.54 11.68
CA ASN A 173 9.80 -0.23 12.16
C ASN A 173 9.31 -1.26 13.18
N VAL A 174 9.37 -2.55 12.82
CA VAL A 174 8.62 -3.61 13.50
C VAL A 174 9.10 -3.86 14.92
N GLY A 175 10.36 -4.24 15.10
CA GLY A 175 10.91 -4.59 16.40
C GLY A 175 10.97 -3.40 17.38
N PRO A 176 11.43 -2.22 16.96
CA PRO A 176 11.40 -1.03 17.80
C PRO A 176 10.00 -0.48 18.08
N GLY A 177 8.98 -0.84 17.27
CA GLY A 177 7.62 -0.34 17.42
C GLY A 177 7.49 1.16 17.20
N THR A 178 8.21 1.69 16.20
CA THR A 178 8.31 3.12 15.91
C THR A 178 7.96 3.45 14.46
N VAL A 179 7.74 4.72 14.18
CA VAL A 179 7.71 5.27 12.82
C VAL A 179 8.88 6.22 12.65
N SER A 180 9.69 6.04 11.59
CA SER A 180 10.71 7.00 11.20
C SER A 180 10.14 7.99 10.19
N VAL A 181 10.37 9.27 10.41
CA VAL A 181 10.08 10.36 9.46
C VAL A 181 11.35 10.69 8.72
N LEU A 182 11.30 10.66 7.40
CA LEU A 182 12.46 10.81 6.52
C LEU A 182 12.31 12.05 5.63
N ASP A 183 13.40 12.79 5.42
CA ASP A 183 13.57 13.72 4.31
C ASP A 183 14.16 12.96 3.13
N LEU A 184 13.38 12.78 2.07
CA LEU A 184 13.80 12.00 0.91
C LEU A 184 14.83 12.73 0.05
N ALA A 185 14.78 14.07 0.02
CA ALA A 185 15.73 14.88 -0.75
C ALA A 185 17.08 15.00 -0.03
N ALA A 186 17.06 15.31 1.27
CA ALA A 186 18.28 15.38 2.09
C ALA A 186 18.83 14.00 2.46
N LYS A 187 18.07 12.91 2.20
CA LYS A 187 18.43 11.52 2.51
C LYS A 187 18.78 11.30 3.98
N GLN A 188 17.93 11.79 4.87
CA GLN A 188 18.16 11.71 6.31
C GLN A 188 16.88 11.41 7.10
N THR A 189 17.05 10.86 8.30
CA THR A 189 15.99 10.73 9.28
C THR A 189 15.74 12.07 9.97
N LEU A 190 14.49 12.53 10.01
CA LEU A 190 14.09 13.77 10.69
C LEU A 190 13.65 13.50 12.13
N LYS A 191 12.86 12.45 12.34
CA LYS A 191 12.26 12.15 13.65
C LYS A 191 11.95 10.66 13.78
N ILE A 192 11.99 10.16 15.00
CA ILE A 192 11.50 8.83 15.37
C ILE A 192 10.29 9.01 16.27
N ILE A 193 9.15 8.43 15.89
CA ILE A 193 7.89 8.51 16.61
C ILE A 193 7.63 7.18 17.30
N PRO A 194 7.62 7.09 18.63
CA PRO A 194 7.23 5.89 19.36
C PRO A 194 5.75 5.57 19.12
N ILE A 195 5.43 4.31 18.82
CA ILE A 195 4.07 3.84 18.59
C ILE A 195 3.66 2.84 19.66
N SER A 196 4.32 1.68 19.71
CA SER A 196 3.98 0.59 20.62
C SER A 196 5.19 -0.35 20.81
N LYS A 197 4.96 -1.61 21.20
CA LYS A 197 6.04 -2.62 21.19
C LYS A 197 6.33 -3.15 19.78
N THR A 198 5.34 -3.12 18.89
CA THR A 198 5.46 -3.62 17.51
C THR A 198 4.47 -2.88 16.63
N THR A 199 4.94 -2.30 15.53
CA THR A 199 4.12 -1.74 14.47
C THR A 199 4.64 -2.20 13.12
N GLN A 200 3.78 -2.37 12.10
CA GLN A 200 4.22 -3.01 10.86
C GLN A 200 3.74 -2.33 9.59
N ARG A 201 2.44 -2.11 9.45
CA ARG A 201 1.83 -1.54 8.24
C ARG A 201 1.62 -0.05 8.39
N ILE A 202 1.66 0.68 7.28
CA ILE A 202 1.58 2.13 7.27
C ILE A 202 0.84 2.62 6.03
N ALA A 203 0.04 3.68 6.18
CA ALA A 203 -0.61 4.39 5.08
C ALA A 203 -0.56 5.89 5.32
N ILE A 204 -0.65 6.68 4.24
CA ILE A 204 -0.74 8.13 4.29
C ILE A 204 -2.04 8.59 3.64
N SER A 205 -2.68 9.64 4.17
CA SER A 205 -3.87 10.24 3.56
C SER A 205 -3.53 10.96 2.25
N PRO A 206 -4.45 11.03 1.27
CA PRO A 206 -4.20 11.68 -0.02
C PRO A 206 -3.89 13.18 0.06
N ASP A 207 -4.30 13.84 1.14
CA ASP A 207 -4.00 15.24 1.44
C ASP A 207 -2.72 15.43 2.26
N ASP A 208 -1.97 14.36 2.47
CA ASP A 208 -0.71 14.27 3.24
C ASP A 208 -0.82 14.70 4.71
N LYS A 209 -2.03 14.89 5.28
CA LYS A 209 -2.18 15.36 6.66
C LYS A 209 -1.98 14.28 7.71
N TRP A 210 -2.30 13.05 7.36
CA TRP A 210 -2.33 11.94 8.31
C TRP A 210 -1.53 10.75 7.83
N VAL A 211 -0.77 10.18 8.75
CA VAL A 211 -0.17 8.86 8.58
C VAL A 211 -0.83 7.91 9.60
N PHE A 212 -1.16 6.72 9.14
CA PHE A 212 -1.81 5.68 9.93
C PHE A 212 -0.90 4.47 10.04
N THR A 213 -0.74 3.93 11.24
CA THR A 213 -0.01 2.67 11.44
C THR A 213 -0.67 1.81 12.50
N ALA A 214 -0.68 0.49 12.25
CA ALA A 214 -1.31 -0.46 13.14
C ALA A 214 -0.42 -0.80 14.35
N ASP A 215 -0.97 -0.69 15.56
CA ASP A 215 -0.37 -1.25 16.75
C ASP A 215 -0.59 -2.76 16.77
N GLN A 216 0.49 -3.54 16.66
CA GLN A 216 0.40 -5.00 16.63
C GLN A 216 0.22 -5.62 18.03
N THR A 217 0.25 -4.82 19.09
CA THR A 217 0.10 -5.28 20.48
C THR A 217 -1.26 -4.95 21.09
N LYS A 218 -1.96 -3.97 20.51
CA LYS A 218 -3.31 -3.57 20.87
C LYS A 218 -4.13 -3.40 19.60
N SER A 219 -5.43 -3.67 19.69
CA SER A 219 -6.35 -3.52 18.56
C SER A 219 -6.67 -2.05 18.31
N GLN A 220 -5.71 -1.30 17.75
CA GLN A 220 -5.84 0.13 17.50
C GLN A 220 -4.92 0.61 16.37
N ILE A 221 -5.27 1.76 15.78
CA ILE A 221 -4.47 2.48 14.78
C ILE A 221 -3.96 3.78 15.39
N ALA A 222 -2.67 4.05 15.29
CA ALA A 222 -2.10 5.36 15.56
C ALA A 222 -2.39 6.31 14.40
N VAL A 223 -2.88 7.51 14.71
CA VAL A 223 -3.03 8.63 13.78
C VAL A 223 -1.93 9.63 14.05
N ILE A 224 -1.04 9.82 13.08
CA ILE A 224 0.10 10.73 13.16
C ILE A 224 -0.23 11.98 12.36
N ASP A 225 -0.12 13.14 12.97
CA ASP A 225 -0.19 14.46 12.33
C ASP A 225 1.16 14.74 11.63
N THR A 226 1.16 14.88 10.31
CA THR A 226 2.38 15.04 9.49
C THR A 226 3.04 16.41 9.63
N THR A 227 2.32 17.40 10.16
CA THR A 227 2.86 18.75 10.43
C THR A 227 3.60 18.80 11.75
N LYS A 228 3.20 17.97 12.72
CA LYS A 228 3.80 17.86 14.06
C LYS A 228 4.76 16.67 14.15
N ASP A 229 4.57 15.70 13.27
CA ASP A 229 5.22 14.38 13.31
C ASP A 229 5.01 13.72 14.68
N GLU A 230 3.75 13.68 15.15
CA GLU A 230 3.36 13.14 16.46
C GLU A 230 2.05 12.36 16.38
N VAL A 231 1.91 11.34 17.23
CA VAL A 231 0.63 10.64 17.41
C VAL A 231 -0.35 11.57 18.11
N VAL A 232 -1.45 11.89 17.45
CA VAL A 232 -2.48 12.81 17.99
C VAL A 232 -3.76 12.10 18.38
N LYS A 233 -3.95 10.86 17.90
CA LYS A 233 -5.17 10.08 18.18
C LYS A 233 -4.91 8.59 18.02
N TRP A 234 -5.72 7.81 18.72
CA TRP A 234 -5.84 6.37 18.53
C TRP A 234 -7.26 6.04 18.08
N ILE A 235 -7.37 5.12 17.13
CA ILE A 235 -8.65 4.58 16.65
C ILE A 235 -8.73 3.14 17.10
N GLU A 236 -9.70 2.82 17.94
CA GLU A 236 -9.93 1.46 18.42
C GLU A 236 -10.49 0.56 17.32
N LEU A 237 -10.04 -0.70 17.30
CA LEU A 237 -10.45 -1.73 16.37
C LEU A 237 -10.96 -2.96 17.13
N PRO A 238 -11.81 -3.82 16.54
CA PRO A 238 -12.28 -5.05 17.18
C PRO A 238 -11.24 -6.18 17.17
N GLY A 239 -10.16 -6.04 16.39
CA GLY A 239 -9.07 -6.99 16.26
C GLY A 239 -7.79 -6.30 15.85
N THR A 240 -6.67 -7.03 15.85
CA THR A 240 -5.37 -6.47 15.45
C THR A 240 -5.39 -6.02 14.00
N GLY A 241 -5.09 -4.75 13.77
CA GLY A 241 -4.93 -4.18 12.44
C GLY A 241 -3.66 -4.67 11.76
N TYR A 242 -3.73 -4.86 10.43
CA TYR A 242 -2.61 -5.24 9.59
C TYR A 242 -2.55 -4.34 8.34
N GLY A 243 -2.76 -4.85 7.12
CA GLY A 243 -2.77 -4.03 5.90
C GLY A 243 -3.70 -2.82 6.02
N THR A 244 -3.22 -1.67 5.58
CA THR A 244 -3.95 -0.40 5.67
C THR A 244 -3.83 0.39 4.37
N ALA A 245 -4.95 0.94 3.88
CA ALA A 245 -4.96 1.85 2.73
C ALA A 245 -6.05 2.91 2.88
N VAL A 246 -5.76 4.12 2.41
CA VAL A 246 -6.74 5.23 2.39
C VAL A 246 -7.33 5.36 0.99
N THR A 247 -8.63 5.57 0.90
CA THR A 247 -9.30 5.82 -0.40
C THR A 247 -8.86 7.15 -1.00
N PRO A 248 -8.82 7.29 -2.36
CA PRO A 248 -8.33 8.50 -3.02
C PRO A 248 -9.12 9.77 -2.69
N ASP A 249 -10.38 9.64 -2.28
CA ASP A 249 -11.23 10.75 -1.81
C ASP A 249 -10.96 11.14 -0.35
N GLY A 250 -10.09 10.39 0.35
CA GLY A 250 -9.76 10.61 1.76
C GLY A 250 -10.89 10.27 2.74
N HIS A 251 -11.95 9.56 2.28
CA HIS A 251 -13.10 9.25 3.14
C HIS A 251 -12.83 8.04 4.05
N TRP A 252 -12.31 6.94 3.49
CA TRP A 252 -12.12 5.69 4.23
C TRP A 252 -10.65 5.35 4.44
N LEU A 253 -10.31 4.92 5.66
CA LEU A 253 -9.16 4.07 5.91
C LEU A 253 -9.67 2.62 6.00
N ILE A 254 -9.22 1.77 5.10
CA ILE A 254 -9.52 0.35 5.10
C ILE A 254 -8.42 -0.38 5.87
N VAL A 255 -8.80 -1.24 6.81
CA VAL A 255 -7.85 -1.96 7.68
C VAL A 255 -8.15 -3.46 7.64
N ALA A 256 -7.19 -4.25 7.25
CA ALA A 256 -7.26 -5.70 7.40
C ALA A 256 -7.17 -6.07 8.90
N LEU A 257 -8.15 -6.81 9.41
CA LEU A 257 -8.21 -7.28 10.80
C LEU A 257 -7.81 -8.76 10.83
N ASN A 258 -6.50 -8.98 10.75
CA ASN A 258 -5.88 -10.28 10.49
C ASN A 258 -6.31 -11.38 11.47
N THR A 259 -6.44 -11.06 12.76
CA THR A 259 -6.73 -12.02 13.82
C THR A 259 -8.18 -12.50 13.87
N ILE A 260 -9.09 -11.77 13.24
CA ILE A 260 -10.54 -12.04 13.28
C ILE A 260 -11.17 -12.26 11.90
N ASN A 261 -10.36 -12.29 10.81
CA ASN A 261 -10.80 -12.52 9.44
C ASN A 261 -11.83 -11.49 8.95
N GLN A 262 -11.59 -10.22 9.25
CA GLN A 262 -12.47 -9.12 8.90
C GLN A 262 -11.69 -7.97 8.28
N VAL A 263 -12.41 -7.02 7.73
CA VAL A 263 -11.90 -5.72 7.29
C VAL A 263 -12.69 -4.63 7.97
N GLY A 264 -12.00 -3.71 8.63
CA GLY A 264 -12.58 -2.51 9.21
C GLY A 264 -12.55 -1.35 8.22
N LEU A 265 -13.63 -0.58 8.15
CA LEU A 265 -13.71 0.68 7.43
C LEU A 265 -13.82 1.80 8.47
N VAL A 266 -12.76 2.60 8.55
CA VAL A 266 -12.70 3.76 9.43
C VAL A 266 -13.11 4.99 8.64
N ASP A 267 -14.12 5.69 9.12
CA ASP A 267 -14.53 6.98 8.59
C ASP A 267 -13.53 8.06 9.03
N LEU A 268 -12.80 8.64 8.10
CA LEU A 268 -11.75 9.63 8.38
C LEU A 268 -12.30 11.03 8.71
N GLN A 269 -13.58 11.32 8.48
CA GLN A 269 -14.19 12.57 8.95
C GLN A 269 -14.43 12.51 10.45
N THR A 270 -14.87 11.37 10.95
CA THR A 270 -15.13 11.14 12.38
C THR A 270 -13.93 10.54 13.12
N MET A 271 -12.98 9.97 12.40
CA MET A 271 -11.86 9.19 12.92
C MET A 271 -12.34 8.06 13.83
N LYS A 272 -13.34 7.29 13.37
CA LYS A 272 -13.93 6.15 14.09
C LYS A 272 -14.17 4.99 13.14
N LEU A 273 -14.09 3.77 13.67
CA LEU A 273 -14.54 2.57 12.96
C LEU A 273 -16.06 2.69 12.71
N ALA A 274 -16.46 2.62 11.45
CA ALA A 274 -17.84 2.75 11.04
C ALA A 274 -18.46 1.41 10.61
N HIS A 275 -17.68 0.57 9.91
CA HIS A 275 -18.15 -0.71 9.38
C HIS A 275 -17.11 -1.81 9.57
N VAL A 276 -17.58 -3.04 9.63
CA VAL A 276 -16.77 -4.25 9.65
C VAL A 276 -17.37 -5.24 8.67
N LEU A 277 -16.55 -5.86 7.82
CA LEU A 277 -16.95 -6.83 6.83
C LEU A 277 -16.20 -8.14 7.05
N ASP A 278 -16.90 -9.26 6.98
CA ASP A 278 -16.26 -10.58 7.00
C ASP A 278 -15.54 -10.84 5.67
N VAL A 279 -14.33 -11.34 5.73
CA VAL A 279 -13.50 -11.73 4.58
C VAL A 279 -12.89 -13.12 4.80
N PRO A 280 -12.30 -13.76 3.78
CA PRO A 280 -11.60 -15.02 3.97
C PRO A 280 -10.44 -14.92 4.98
N LYS A 281 -9.92 -16.07 5.40
CA LYS A 281 -8.98 -16.19 6.53
C LYS A 281 -7.65 -15.47 6.27
N SER A 282 -7.15 -14.82 7.33
CA SER A 282 -5.86 -14.16 7.41
C SER A 282 -5.70 -13.04 6.37
N PRO A 283 -6.54 -11.99 6.42
CA PRO A 283 -6.37 -10.82 5.55
C PRO A 283 -5.03 -10.12 5.85
N GLN A 284 -4.27 -9.78 4.79
CA GLN A 284 -2.91 -9.24 4.86
C GLN A 284 -2.87 -7.81 4.31
N GLU A 285 -2.73 -7.65 3.01
CA GLU A 285 -2.59 -6.36 2.34
C GLU A 285 -3.95 -5.81 1.91
N VAL A 286 -4.04 -4.49 1.83
CA VAL A 286 -5.18 -3.76 1.28
C VAL A 286 -4.70 -2.87 0.15
N LEU A 287 -5.26 -3.05 -1.03
CA LEU A 287 -5.02 -2.22 -2.22
C LEU A 287 -6.32 -1.52 -2.62
N ILE A 288 -6.32 -0.20 -2.72
CA ILE A 288 -7.44 0.53 -3.30
C ILE A 288 -7.24 0.61 -4.82
N ARG A 289 -8.24 0.16 -5.58
CA ARG A 289 -8.24 0.31 -7.03
C ARG A 289 -8.18 1.80 -7.40
N PRO A 290 -7.38 2.21 -8.39
CA PRO A 290 -7.45 3.58 -8.92
C PRO A 290 -8.89 3.96 -9.25
N GLY A 291 -9.31 5.16 -8.84
CA GLY A 291 -10.71 5.61 -8.90
C GLY A 291 -11.53 5.34 -7.64
N GLY A 292 -11.05 4.49 -6.70
CA GLY A 292 -11.65 4.35 -5.37
C GLY A 292 -12.94 3.53 -5.29
N ALA A 293 -13.39 2.90 -6.39
CA ALA A 293 -14.64 2.14 -6.38
C ALA A 293 -14.54 0.79 -5.63
N PHE A 294 -13.35 0.19 -5.60
CA PHE A 294 -13.10 -1.11 -5.01
C PHE A 294 -11.84 -1.13 -4.17
N ALA A 295 -11.84 -1.95 -3.13
CA ALA A 295 -10.65 -2.39 -2.43
C ALA A 295 -10.42 -3.88 -2.67
N TYR A 296 -9.16 -4.27 -2.79
CA TYR A 296 -8.70 -5.66 -2.84
C TYR A 296 -8.01 -5.98 -1.54
N VAL A 297 -8.32 -7.13 -0.96
CA VAL A 297 -7.71 -7.60 0.29
C VAL A 297 -7.19 -9.00 0.08
N SER A 298 -5.88 -9.18 0.15
CA SER A 298 -5.27 -10.50 0.08
C SER A 298 -5.56 -11.29 1.36
N CYS A 299 -5.91 -12.57 1.21
CA CYS A 299 -6.28 -13.46 2.30
C CYS A 299 -5.39 -14.71 2.25
N ASP A 300 -4.25 -14.63 2.93
CA ASP A 300 -3.13 -15.57 2.92
C ASP A 300 -3.57 -17.03 3.11
N ALA A 301 -4.24 -17.33 4.22
CA ALA A 301 -4.62 -18.69 4.57
C ALA A 301 -5.73 -19.27 3.66
N SER A 302 -6.45 -18.44 2.94
CA SER A 302 -7.53 -18.84 2.04
C SER A 302 -7.10 -18.91 0.57
N LYS A 303 -5.91 -18.43 0.22
CA LYS A 303 -5.44 -18.35 -1.18
C LYS A 303 -6.43 -17.57 -2.06
N GLN A 304 -6.87 -16.45 -1.58
CA GLN A 304 -7.90 -15.63 -2.22
C GLN A 304 -7.61 -14.14 -2.04
N VAL A 305 -8.18 -13.35 -2.93
CA VAL A 305 -8.31 -11.90 -2.77
C VAL A 305 -9.79 -11.57 -2.66
N ALA A 306 -10.21 -10.92 -1.59
CA ALA A 306 -11.55 -10.37 -1.45
C ALA A 306 -11.65 -9.04 -2.20
N VAL A 307 -12.69 -8.87 -3.00
CA VAL A 307 -13.03 -7.62 -3.69
C VAL A 307 -14.16 -6.95 -2.93
N ILE A 308 -13.90 -5.77 -2.39
CA ILE A 308 -14.85 -4.99 -1.59
C ILE A 308 -15.37 -3.85 -2.46
N ASP A 309 -16.67 -3.81 -2.66
CA ASP A 309 -17.40 -2.67 -3.24
C ASP A 309 -17.51 -1.57 -2.19
N LEU A 310 -16.79 -0.47 -2.38
CA LEU A 310 -16.72 0.64 -1.42
C LEU A 310 -17.95 1.55 -1.46
N LYS A 311 -18.76 1.47 -2.52
CA LYS A 311 -20.04 2.19 -2.59
C LYS A 311 -21.11 1.50 -1.77
N ASN A 312 -21.20 0.16 -1.88
CA ASN A 312 -22.22 -0.65 -1.22
C ASN A 312 -21.73 -1.27 0.10
N LEU A 313 -20.45 -1.07 0.46
CA LEU A 313 -19.80 -1.54 1.69
C LEU A 313 -20.01 -3.05 1.90
N LYS A 314 -19.65 -3.85 0.90
CA LYS A 314 -19.81 -5.32 0.93
C LYS A 314 -18.70 -6.01 0.15
N VAL A 315 -18.42 -7.26 0.52
CA VAL A 315 -17.63 -8.15 -0.33
C VAL A 315 -18.45 -8.50 -1.56
N GLU A 316 -17.98 -8.14 -2.75
CA GLU A 316 -18.67 -8.37 -4.01
C GLU A 316 -18.33 -9.75 -4.58
N LYS A 317 -17.04 -10.10 -4.58
CA LYS A 317 -16.57 -11.40 -5.07
C LYS A 317 -15.24 -11.79 -4.42
N LEU A 318 -14.89 -13.05 -4.62
CA LEU A 318 -13.59 -13.61 -4.25
C LEU A 318 -12.85 -14.01 -5.51
N ILE A 319 -11.57 -13.68 -5.59
CA ILE A 319 -10.66 -14.05 -6.67
C ILE A 319 -9.68 -15.09 -6.15
N ALA A 320 -9.47 -16.18 -6.89
CA ALA A 320 -8.47 -17.18 -6.55
C ALA A 320 -7.06 -16.59 -6.71
N ALA A 321 -6.16 -16.91 -5.77
CA ALA A 321 -4.75 -16.55 -5.80
C ALA A 321 -3.88 -17.77 -5.46
N GLY A 322 -2.57 -17.62 -5.42
CA GLY A 322 -1.65 -18.65 -4.96
C GLY A 322 -1.61 -18.77 -3.43
N LYS A 323 -0.85 -19.74 -2.94
CA LYS A 323 -0.64 -19.96 -1.51
C LYS A 323 0.14 -18.80 -0.90
N GLY A 324 -0.34 -18.30 0.24
CA GLY A 324 0.29 -17.19 0.92
C GLY A 324 0.13 -15.88 0.16
N ALA A 325 -1.07 -15.60 -0.39
CA ALA A 325 -1.39 -14.32 -1.01
C ALA A 325 -1.14 -13.17 -0.01
N ASP A 326 -0.21 -12.25 -0.35
CA ASP A 326 0.27 -11.18 0.52
C ASP A 326 0.22 -9.83 -0.22
N GLY A 327 1.34 -9.29 -0.67
CA GLY A 327 1.42 -8.01 -1.34
C GLY A 327 0.57 -7.90 -2.61
N LEU A 328 -0.05 -6.74 -2.79
CA LEU A 328 -0.93 -6.42 -3.91
C LEU A 328 -0.46 -5.18 -4.65
N ALA A 329 -0.57 -5.18 -5.98
CA ALA A 329 -0.38 -3.98 -6.77
C ALA A 329 -1.37 -3.90 -7.93
N TRP A 330 -1.57 -2.66 -8.42
CA TRP A 330 -2.34 -2.38 -9.61
C TRP A 330 -1.41 -1.97 -10.75
N ALA A 331 -1.42 -2.73 -11.84
CA ALA A 331 -0.72 -2.37 -13.07
C ALA A 331 -1.73 -1.76 -14.05
N ALA A 332 -1.68 -0.45 -14.24
CA ALA A 332 -2.56 0.25 -15.19
C ALA A 332 -2.30 -0.24 -16.61
N THR A 333 -3.35 -0.56 -17.37
CA THR A 333 -3.27 -0.83 -18.82
C THR A 333 -3.89 0.34 -19.57
N LYS A 334 -3.20 0.78 -20.63
CA LYS A 334 -3.70 1.86 -21.50
C LYS A 334 -4.80 1.36 -22.43
#